data_128ec5e3aa685e59f3aaed17b7caac0c
#
_entry.id   128ec5e3aa685e59f3aaed17b7caac0c
#
_cell.length_a   1.000
_cell.length_b   1.000
_cell.length_c   1.000
_cell.angle_alpha   90.00
_cell.angle_beta   90.00
_cell.angle_gamma   90.00
#
_symmetry.space_group_name_H-M   'P 1'
#
loop_
_entity.id
_entity.type
_entity.pdbx_description
1 polymer ?
#
loop_
_entity_poly.entity_id
_entity_poly.type
_entity_poly.pdbx_seq_one_letter_code
_entity_poly.pdbx_strand_id
1 'polypeptide(L)'
;VTVQKADAATTTKMNAGVSEETLQHIYRVIEENSGKAGAIIRVLQQVQNIVGYLPPAVLRVIATKMRMPLSEVYGIVSFYHFFSLVPKGKYVIQVCLGTSCYVKGAERILKTLKKDFGLEPQGITPDGKFSLSTVRCLGACGLAPVITVGHDIHRKVRPSQLKEILGSYE
;
A
#
# COMPACT_ATOMS: atom_id res chain seq x y z
N VAL A 1 -32.33 -17.11 -19.25
CA VAL A 1 -30.94 -16.68 -19.54
C VAL A 1 -30.03 -17.58 -18.69
N THR A 2 -29.32 -18.50 -19.36
CA THR A 2 -28.53 -19.57 -18.77
C THR A 2 -27.22 -18.97 -18.23
N VAL A 3 -27.03 -19.05 -16.93
CA VAL A 3 -25.75 -18.67 -16.27
C VAL A 3 -24.75 -19.79 -16.56
N GLN A 4 -23.77 -19.49 -17.44
CA GLN A 4 -22.65 -20.43 -17.67
C GLN A 4 -21.83 -20.54 -16.39
N LYS A 5 -21.61 -21.78 -15.93
CA LYS A 5 -20.62 -22.13 -14.89
C LYS A 5 -19.24 -21.70 -15.38
N ALA A 6 -18.59 -20.80 -14.64
CA ALA A 6 -17.21 -20.45 -14.89
C ALA A 6 -16.33 -21.69 -14.62
N ASP A 7 -15.57 -22.11 -15.64
CA ASP A 7 -14.71 -23.29 -15.60
C ASP A 7 -13.60 -23.17 -14.57
N ALA A 8 -13.29 -24.28 -13.89
CA ALA A 8 -12.23 -24.41 -12.88
C ALA A 8 -10.82 -23.99 -13.40
N ALA A 9 -10.59 -24.10 -14.72
CA ALA A 9 -9.36 -23.66 -15.37
C ALA A 9 -9.16 -22.12 -15.38
N THR A 10 -10.23 -21.35 -15.37
CA THR A 10 -10.18 -19.90 -15.28
C THR A 10 -9.80 -19.44 -13.86
N THR A 11 -10.22 -20.19 -12.84
CA THR A 11 -9.91 -19.91 -11.43
C THR A 11 -8.42 -20.12 -11.14
N THR A 12 -7.76 -21.10 -11.75
CA THR A 12 -6.34 -21.41 -11.52
C THR A 12 -5.39 -20.33 -12.09
N LYS A 13 -5.75 -19.68 -13.22
CA LYS A 13 -4.98 -18.55 -13.78
C LYS A 13 -5.17 -17.23 -13.01
N MET A 14 -6.23 -17.10 -12.22
CA MET A 14 -6.51 -15.91 -11.40
C MET A 14 -5.74 -15.91 -10.08
N ASN A 15 -5.23 -17.07 -9.64
CA ASN A 15 -4.60 -17.27 -8.32
C ASN A 15 -3.08 -17.04 -8.32
N ALA A 16 -2.48 -16.49 -9.38
CA ALA A 16 -1.04 -16.27 -9.46
C ALA A 16 -0.56 -15.32 -8.35
N GLY A 17 -0.05 -15.88 -7.26
CA GLY A 17 0.61 -15.15 -6.17
C GLY A 17 -0.14 -15.08 -4.83
N VAL A 18 -1.29 -15.75 -4.67
CA VAL A 18 -2.05 -15.76 -3.41
C VAL A 18 -2.31 -17.21 -2.98
N SER A 19 -2.02 -17.56 -1.71
CA SER A 19 -2.28 -18.91 -1.19
C SER A 19 -3.78 -19.23 -1.14
N GLU A 20 -4.12 -20.51 -1.21
CA GLU A 20 -5.52 -20.97 -1.14
C GLU A 20 -6.21 -20.55 0.17
N GLU A 21 -5.48 -20.60 1.28
CA GLU A 21 -5.97 -20.14 2.59
C GLU A 21 -6.31 -18.65 2.58
N THR A 22 -5.46 -17.84 1.94
CA THR A 22 -5.69 -16.39 1.80
C THR A 22 -6.91 -16.11 0.94
N LEU A 23 -7.14 -16.90 -0.13
CA LEU A 23 -8.33 -16.76 -0.96
C LEU A 23 -9.61 -17.10 -0.18
N GLN A 24 -9.60 -18.14 0.65
CA GLN A 24 -10.74 -18.47 1.50
C GLN A 24 -11.04 -17.35 2.51
N HIS A 25 -10.01 -16.72 3.09
CA HIS A 25 -10.19 -15.55 3.93
C HIS A 25 -10.81 -14.38 3.16
N ILE A 26 -10.35 -14.11 1.94
CA ILE A 26 -10.91 -13.07 1.08
C ILE A 26 -12.39 -13.35 0.79
N TYR A 27 -12.76 -14.58 0.48
CA TYR A 27 -14.16 -14.94 0.23
C TYR A 27 -15.03 -14.71 1.46
N ARG A 28 -14.58 -15.09 2.66
CA ARG A 28 -15.28 -14.83 3.91
C ARG A 28 -15.50 -13.34 4.13
N VAL A 29 -14.47 -12.52 3.95
CA VAL A 29 -14.56 -11.05 4.07
C VAL A 29 -15.60 -10.49 3.10
N ILE A 30 -15.66 -10.98 1.87
CA ILE A 30 -16.64 -10.53 0.88
C ILE A 30 -18.06 -10.90 1.32
N GLU A 31 -18.27 -12.14 1.78
CA GLU A 31 -19.58 -12.64 2.23
C GLU A 31 -20.10 -11.86 3.44
N GLU A 32 -19.27 -11.62 4.45
CA GLU A 32 -19.62 -10.88 5.66
C GLU A 32 -20.03 -9.43 5.40
N ASN A 33 -19.52 -8.85 4.32
CA ASN A 33 -19.82 -7.47 3.93
C ASN A 33 -20.84 -7.36 2.80
N SER A 34 -21.25 -8.46 2.19
CA SER A 34 -22.21 -8.48 1.08
C SER A 34 -23.54 -7.84 1.50
N GLY A 35 -24.10 -7.03 0.60
CA GLY A 35 -25.38 -6.34 0.84
C GLY A 35 -25.34 -5.11 1.75
N LYS A 36 -24.18 -4.76 2.33
CA LYS A 36 -24.05 -3.55 3.14
C LYS A 36 -23.69 -2.32 2.29
N ALA A 37 -24.24 -1.16 2.63
CA ALA A 37 -23.85 0.09 1.97
C ALA A 37 -22.35 0.37 2.15
N GLY A 38 -21.65 0.74 1.06
CA GLY A 38 -20.22 1.00 1.08
C GLY A 38 -19.34 -0.24 1.30
N ALA A 39 -19.88 -1.45 1.09
CA ALA A 39 -19.19 -2.73 1.31
C ALA A 39 -17.84 -2.80 0.61
N ILE A 40 -17.71 -2.25 -0.60
CA ILE A 40 -16.48 -2.34 -1.40
C ILE A 40 -15.26 -1.75 -0.69
N ILE A 41 -15.39 -0.59 -0.05
CA ILE A 41 -14.28 0.05 0.66
C ILE A 41 -13.83 -0.81 1.85
N ARG A 42 -14.79 -1.36 2.61
CA ARG A 42 -14.48 -2.24 3.76
C ARG A 42 -13.81 -3.54 3.30
N VAL A 43 -14.31 -4.15 2.23
CA VAL A 43 -13.72 -5.36 1.64
C VAL A 43 -12.28 -5.07 1.20
N LEU A 44 -12.04 -4.00 0.44
CA LEU A 44 -10.71 -3.62 -0.01
C LEU A 44 -9.75 -3.36 1.16
N GLN A 45 -10.21 -2.70 2.23
CA GLN A 45 -9.41 -2.45 3.45
C GLN A 45 -9.02 -3.76 4.15
N GLN A 46 -10.00 -4.64 4.39
CA GLN A 46 -9.75 -5.91 5.08
C GLN A 46 -8.86 -6.83 4.24
N VAL A 47 -9.10 -6.90 2.94
CA VAL A 47 -8.27 -7.69 2.02
C VAL A 47 -6.84 -7.13 1.95
N GLN A 48 -6.67 -5.81 1.89
CA GLN A 48 -5.34 -5.20 1.94
C GLN A 48 -4.61 -5.49 3.25
N ASN A 49 -5.31 -5.55 4.38
CA ASN A 49 -4.71 -5.91 5.66
C ASN A 49 -4.25 -7.39 5.69
N ILE A 50 -4.95 -8.29 5.00
CA ILE A 50 -4.60 -9.72 4.90
C ILE A 50 -3.41 -9.93 3.97
N VAL A 51 -3.41 -9.28 2.79
CA VAL A 51 -2.43 -9.53 1.71
C VAL A 51 -1.25 -8.54 1.78
N GLY A 52 -1.43 -7.39 2.46
CA GLY A 52 -0.47 -6.29 2.52
C GLY A 52 -0.62 -5.25 1.40
N TYR A 53 -1.18 -5.64 0.26
CA TYR A 53 -1.48 -4.79 -0.89
C TYR A 53 -2.63 -5.40 -1.71
N LEU A 54 -3.05 -4.75 -2.78
CA LEU A 54 -4.16 -5.19 -3.63
C LEU A 54 -3.67 -5.60 -5.03
N PRO A 55 -3.17 -6.83 -5.22
CA PRO A 55 -2.73 -7.29 -6.53
C PRO A 55 -3.90 -7.35 -7.53
N PRO A 56 -3.64 -7.18 -8.84
CA PRO A 56 -4.67 -7.23 -9.88
C PRO A 56 -5.52 -8.52 -9.86
N ALA A 57 -4.93 -9.65 -9.49
CA ALA A 57 -5.63 -10.92 -9.37
C ALA A 57 -6.72 -10.86 -8.29
N VAL A 58 -6.41 -10.31 -7.13
CA VAL A 58 -7.35 -10.15 -6.02
C VAL A 58 -8.46 -9.16 -6.36
N LEU A 59 -8.15 -8.05 -7.05
CA LEU A 59 -9.16 -7.10 -7.49
C LEU A 59 -10.18 -7.73 -8.45
N ARG A 60 -9.74 -8.63 -9.34
CA ARG A 60 -10.63 -9.40 -10.21
C ARG A 60 -11.57 -10.31 -9.41
N VAL A 61 -11.06 -11.00 -8.39
CA VAL A 61 -11.87 -11.83 -7.50
C VAL A 61 -12.93 -11.00 -6.79
N ILE A 62 -12.54 -9.86 -6.21
CA ILE A 62 -13.46 -8.92 -5.53
C ILE A 62 -14.53 -8.42 -6.51
N ALA A 63 -14.14 -7.94 -7.70
CA ALA A 63 -15.04 -7.44 -8.73
C ALA A 63 -16.08 -8.49 -9.11
N THR A 64 -15.65 -9.72 -9.40
CA THR A 64 -16.52 -10.83 -9.79
C THR A 64 -17.48 -11.21 -8.68
N LYS A 65 -17.02 -11.36 -7.45
CA LYS A 65 -17.82 -11.78 -6.30
C LYS A 65 -18.80 -10.70 -5.86
N MET A 66 -18.41 -9.43 -5.92
CA MET A 66 -19.29 -8.31 -5.59
C MET A 66 -20.18 -7.87 -6.78
N ARG A 67 -20.07 -8.52 -7.95
CA ARG A 67 -20.81 -8.20 -9.17
C ARG A 67 -20.63 -6.73 -9.60
N MET A 68 -19.42 -6.22 -9.47
CA MET A 68 -19.03 -4.86 -9.85
C MET A 68 -18.13 -4.88 -11.08
N PRO A 69 -18.20 -3.87 -11.97
CA PRO A 69 -17.22 -3.70 -13.04
C PRO A 69 -15.79 -3.56 -12.47
N LEU A 70 -14.83 -4.26 -13.05
CA LEU A 70 -13.44 -4.19 -12.63
C LEU A 70 -12.87 -2.75 -12.68
N SER A 71 -13.32 -1.97 -13.67
CA SER A 71 -12.96 -0.55 -13.82
C SER A 71 -13.40 0.30 -12.63
N GLU A 72 -14.57 0.01 -12.06
CA GLU A 72 -15.06 0.72 -10.88
C GLU A 72 -14.20 0.38 -9.65
N VAL A 73 -13.86 -0.90 -9.45
CA VAL A 73 -12.98 -1.34 -8.37
C VAL A 73 -11.60 -0.68 -8.48
N TYR A 74 -11.02 -0.65 -9.69
CA TYR A 74 -9.76 0.07 -9.94
C TYR A 74 -9.87 1.58 -9.71
N GLY A 75 -10.99 2.18 -10.11
CA GLY A 75 -11.28 3.60 -9.86
C GLY A 75 -11.23 3.94 -8.37
N ILE A 76 -11.88 3.10 -7.53
CA ILE A 76 -11.86 3.26 -6.07
C ILE A 76 -10.43 3.11 -5.53
N VAL A 77 -9.71 2.06 -5.92
CA VAL A 77 -8.35 1.80 -5.44
C VAL A 77 -7.38 2.91 -5.84
N SER A 78 -7.52 3.48 -7.03
CA SER A 78 -6.66 4.59 -7.49
C SER A 78 -7.01 5.93 -6.85
N PHE A 79 -8.28 6.14 -6.50
CA PHE A 79 -8.73 7.38 -5.87
C PHE A 79 -8.28 7.50 -4.41
N TYR A 80 -8.38 6.42 -3.63
CA TYR A 80 -8.03 6.44 -2.22
C TYR A 80 -6.55 6.10 -2.01
N HIS A 81 -5.76 7.07 -1.55
CA HIS A 81 -4.32 6.91 -1.26
C HIS A 81 -3.98 5.87 -0.17
N PHE A 82 -4.99 5.40 0.55
CA PHE A 82 -4.85 4.32 1.52
C PHE A 82 -4.52 2.99 0.84
N PHE A 83 -5.07 2.77 -0.36
CA PHE A 83 -4.89 1.52 -1.09
C PHE A 83 -3.56 1.51 -1.86
N SER A 84 -2.96 0.32 -1.97
CA SER A 84 -1.72 0.10 -2.69
C SER A 84 -1.84 -1.06 -3.66
N LEU A 85 -1.48 -0.83 -4.92
CA LEU A 85 -1.40 -1.87 -5.96
C LEU A 85 -0.04 -2.58 -5.98
N VAL A 86 0.94 -2.03 -5.27
CA VAL A 86 2.29 -2.58 -5.18
C VAL A 86 2.57 -3.08 -3.76
N PRO A 87 3.38 -4.12 -3.60
CA PRO A 87 3.75 -4.61 -2.28
C PRO A 87 4.43 -3.51 -1.48
N LYS A 88 4.21 -3.52 -0.16
CA LYS A 88 4.92 -2.63 0.78
C LYS A 88 6.05 -3.40 1.42
N GLY A 89 7.16 -2.72 1.69
CA GLY A 89 8.26 -3.27 2.47
C GLY A 89 7.86 -3.52 3.93
N LYS A 90 8.68 -4.30 4.65
CA LYS A 90 8.52 -4.54 6.09
C LYS A 90 8.35 -3.22 6.85
N TYR A 91 9.09 -2.19 6.47
CA TYR A 91 9.01 -0.84 7.01
C TYR A 91 8.65 0.17 5.93
N VAL A 92 7.61 0.95 6.16
CA VAL A 92 7.22 2.05 5.27
C VAL A 92 7.87 3.34 5.74
N ILE A 93 8.74 3.91 4.92
CA ILE A 93 9.31 5.24 5.14
C ILE A 93 8.34 6.26 4.57
N GLN A 94 7.85 7.19 5.39
CA GLN A 94 7.03 8.30 4.91
C GLN A 94 7.78 9.61 5.08
N VAL A 95 7.97 10.34 4.00
CA VAL A 95 8.61 11.66 4.01
C VAL A 95 7.55 12.75 3.89
N CYS A 96 7.49 13.62 4.88
CA CYS A 96 6.59 14.76 4.88
C CYS A 96 7.06 15.84 3.90
N LEU A 97 6.20 16.19 2.94
CA LEU A 97 6.42 17.25 1.95
C LEU A 97 5.57 18.51 2.22
N GLY A 98 4.99 18.64 3.42
CA GLY A 98 4.31 19.87 3.82
C GLY A 98 5.26 21.06 3.79
N THR A 99 4.72 22.27 3.63
CA THR A 99 5.50 23.50 3.41
C THR A 99 6.67 23.66 4.36
N SER A 100 6.46 23.47 5.68
CA SER A 100 7.53 23.60 6.68
C SER A 100 8.65 22.57 6.49
N CYS A 101 8.31 21.33 6.17
CA CYS A 101 9.29 20.26 5.92
C CYS A 101 10.02 20.51 4.60
N TYR A 102 9.29 20.91 3.56
CA TYR A 102 9.86 21.20 2.25
C TYR A 102 10.92 22.30 2.32
N VAL A 103 10.57 23.45 2.92
CA VAL A 103 11.49 24.59 3.10
C VAL A 103 12.72 24.19 3.93
N LYS A 104 12.55 23.31 4.90
CA LYS A 104 13.65 22.81 5.75
C LYS A 104 14.44 21.65 5.14
N GLY A 105 14.17 21.28 3.88
CA GLY A 105 15.01 20.37 3.10
C GLY A 105 14.50 18.92 3.00
N ALA A 106 13.20 18.66 3.15
CA ALA A 106 12.63 17.32 2.93
C ALA A 106 12.93 16.76 1.52
N GLU A 107 13.02 17.64 0.52
CA GLU A 107 13.43 17.23 -0.84
C GLU A 107 14.86 16.65 -0.89
N ARG A 108 15.78 17.16 -0.06
CA ARG A 108 17.15 16.63 0.03
C ARG A 108 17.14 15.23 0.63
N ILE A 109 16.24 14.98 1.60
CA ILE A 109 16.02 13.66 2.20
C ILE A 109 15.56 12.67 1.11
N LEU A 110 14.58 13.04 0.28
CA LEU A 110 14.12 12.20 -0.82
C LEU A 110 15.23 11.92 -1.84
N LYS A 111 16.00 12.95 -2.23
CA LYS A 111 17.13 12.78 -3.15
C LYS A 111 18.19 11.82 -2.60
N THR A 112 18.45 11.86 -1.31
CA THR A 112 19.40 10.96 -0.63
C THR A 112 18.85 9.55 -0.56
N LEU A 113 17.56 9.36 -0.22
CA LEU A 113 16.92 8.04 -0.23
C LEU A 113 16.96 7.40 -1.61
N LYS A 114 16.71 8.17 -2.67
CA LYS A 114 16.83 7.69 -4.04
C LYS A 114 18.27 7.33 -4.41
N LYS A 115 19.24 8.19 -4.10
CA LYS A 115 20.64 8.02 -4.51
C LYS A 115 21.34 6.90 -3.74
N ASP A 116 21.20 6.89 -2.41
CA ASP A 116 21.99 6.04 -1.53
C ASP A 116 21.33 4.68 -1.23
N PHE A 117 19.99 4.62 -1.34
CA PHE A 117 19.21 3.42 -1.02
C PHE A 117 18.39 2.88 -2.22
N GLY A 118 18.45 3.54 -3.38
CA GLY A 118 17.68 3.16 -4.56
C GLY A 118 16.16 3.27 -4.39
N LEU A 119 15.68 4.01 -3.38
CA LEU A 119 14.27 4.13 -3.05
C LEU A 119 13.62 5.27 -3.83
N GLU A 120 12.78 4.91 -4.78
CA GLU A 120 11.87 5.83 -5.48
C GLU A 120 10.56 6.01 -4.67
N PRO A 121 9.86 7.15 -4.79
CA PRO A 121 8.51 7.29 -4.26
C PRO A 121 7.59 6.18 -4.78
N GLN A 122 6.88 5.50 -3.86
CA GLN A 122 6.10 4.30 -4.10
C GLN A 122 6.92 3.05 -4.51
N GLY A 123 8.24 3.12 -4.41
CA GLY A 123 9.14 1.99 -4.63
C GLY A 123 9.38 1.17 -3.37
N ILE A 124 10.00 0.01 -3.57
CA ILE A 124 10.44 -0.91 -2.52
C ILE A 124 11.90 -1.27 -2.76
N THR A 125 12.68 -1.46 -1.70
CA THR A 125 14.06 -1.96 -1.82
C THR A 125 14.07 -3.40 -2.33
N PRO A 126 15.13 -3.82 -3.06
CA PRO A 126 15.22 -5.19 -3.61
C PRO A 126 15.12 -6.30 -2.55
N ASP A 127 15.55 -6.00 -1.32
CA ASP A 127 15.44 -6.90 -0.17
C ASP A 127 14.05 -6.94 0.46
N GLY A 128 13.09 -6.13 -0.04
CA GLY A 128 11.73 -6.05 0.49
C GLY A 128 11.61 -5.39 1.87
N LYS A 129 12.70 -4.83 2.41
CA LYS A 129 12.75 -4.30 3.76
C LYS A 129 12.09 -2.95 3.89
N PHE A 130 12.40 -2.02 2.99
CA PHE A 130 11.88 -0.66 3.02
C PHE A 130 11.03 -0.34 1.79
N SER A 131 9.97 0.40 2.01
CA SER A 131 9.24 1.08 0.94
C SER A 131 9.15 2.57 1.23
N LEU A 132 9.12 3.41 0.19
CA LEU A 132 9.08 4.85 0.30
C LEU A 132 7.70 5.39 -0.11
N SER A 133 7.12 6.19 0.75
CA SER A 133 5.91 6.95 0.48
C SER A 133 6.13 8.43 0.80
N THR A 134 5.40 9.30 0.14
CA THR A 134 5.39 10.73 0.45
C THR A 134 4.03 11.14 1.00
N VAL A 135 4.02 12.00 2.00
CA VAL A 135 2.79 12.51 2.60
C VAL A 135 2.78 14.03 2.56
N ARG A 136 1.58 14.60 2.38
CA ARG A 136 1.42 16.06 2.32
C ARG A 136 1.71 16.73 3.66
N CYS A 137 1.26 16.15 4.76
CA CYS A 137 1.54 16.68 6.10
C CYS A 137 1.33 15.58 7.16
N LEU A 138 2.29 15.47 8.11
CA LEU A 138 2.18 14.61 9.29
C LEU A 138 1.66 15.35 10.53
N GLY A 139 1.35 16.65 10.42
CA GLY A 139 0.89 17.46 11.54
C GLY A 139 1.98 17.93 12.51
N ALA A 140 3.24 17.51 12.32
CA ALA A 140 4.36 17.75 13.24
C ALA A 140 5.30 18.87 12.77
N CYS A 141 4.77 20.02 12.32
CA CYS A 141 5.53 21.10 11.67
C CYS A 141 6.65 21.70 12.53
N GLY A 142 6.47 21.71 13.86
CA GLY A 142 7.52 22.17 14.80
C GLY A 142 8.75 21.26 14.85
N LEU A 143 8.63 20.01 14.40
CA LEU A 143 9.69 19.02 14.36
C LEU A 143 10.33 18.86 12.98
N ALA A 144 9.95 19.71 12.02
CA ALA A 144 10.37 19.64 10.62
C ALA A 144 11.89 19.75 10.42
N PRO A 145 12.49 19.04 9.45
CA PRO A 145 11.87 18.04 8.58
C PRO A 145 11.58 16.72 9.32
N VAL A 146 10.44 16.09 9.00
CA VAL A 146 9.97 14.87 9.67
C VAL A 146 9.84 13.73 8.67
N ILE A 147 10.30 12.56 9.06
CA ILE A 147 10.00 11.29 8.41
C ILE A 147 9.44 10.32 9.43
N THR A 148 8.68 9.32 8.97
CA THR A 148 8.36 8.15 9.79
C THR A 148 8.96 6.91 9.17
N VAL A 149 9.31 5.93 10.01
CA VAL A 149 9.73 4.59 9.59
C VAL A 149 8.85 3.60 10.35
N GLY A 150 7.91 2.97 9.66
CA GLY A 150 6.85 2.23 10.32
C GLY A 150 6.02 3.14 11.22
N HIS A 151 6.07 2.91 12.53
CA HIS A 151 5.36 3.71 13.54
C HIS A 151 6.23 4.79 14.19
N ASP A 152 7.55 4.75 13.99
CA ASP A 152 8.49 5.66 14.64
C ASP A 152 8.59 7.00 13.91
N ILE A 153 8.62 8.08 14.68
CA ILE A 153 8.69 9.45 14.15
C ILE A 153 10.09 10.00 14.39
N HIS A 154 10.80 10.28 13.28
CA HIS A 154 12.12 10.92 13.31
C HIS A 154 11.99 12.40 13.01
N ARG A 155 12.50 13.22 13.91
CA ARG A 155 12.39 14.68 13.90
C ARG A 155 13.69 15.35 13.45
N LYS A 156 13.58 16.54 12.81
CA LYS A 156 14.73 17.37 12.40
C LYS A 156 15.78 16.57 11.63
N VAL A 157 15.31 15.63 10.78
CA VAL A 157 16.15 14.67 10.07
C VAL A 157 17.03 15.38 9.06
N ARG A 158 18.30 15.04 9.06
CA ARG A 158 19.29 15.47 8.07
C ARG A 158 19.62 14.32 7.14
N PRO A 159 19.95 14.56 5.87
CA PRO A 159 20.34 13.52 4.93
C PRO A 159 21.46 12.59 5.45
N SER A 160 22.43 13.15 6.18
CA SER A 160 23.54 12.38 6.77
C SER A 160 23.13 11.37 7.84
N GLN A 161 21.98 11.56 8.48
CA GLN A 161 21.47 10.68 9.55
C GLN A 161 20.67 9.49 8.99
N LEU A 162 20.31 9.50 7.71
CA LEU A 162 19.47 8.45 7.13
C LEU A 162 20.09 7.06 7.22
N LYS A 163 21.41 6.93 7.06
CA LYS A 163 22.11 5.65 7.18
C LYS A 163 22.00 5.07 8.59
N GLU A 164 22.17 5.92 9.60
CA GLU A 164 22.06 5.54 11.02
C GLU A 164 20.61 5.18 11.36
N ILE A 165 19.66 6.04 10.97
CA ILE A 165 18.22 5.79 11.21
C ILE A 165 17.78 4.47 10.57
N LEU A 166 18.07 4.25 9.30
CA LEU A 166 17.62 3.05 8.60
C LEU A 166 18.39 1.80 9.02
N GLY A 167 19.64 1.95 9.46
CA GLY A 167 20.45 0.86 10.00
C GLY A 167 19.96 0.32 11.34
N SER A 168 19.14 1.06 12.08
CA SER A 168 18.56 0.60 13.36
C SER A 168 17.33 -0.33 13.17
N TYR A 169 16.83 -0.46 11.96
CA TYR A 169 15.69 -1.34 11.64
C TYR A 169 16.23 -2.65 11.04
N GLU A 170 16.03 -3.76 11.72
CA GLU A 170 16.41 -5.12 11.29
C GLU A 170 15.24 -5.87 10.63
#